data_2362b4c6c48df30397fdc12c2c7e31c6
#
_entry.id   2362b4c6c48df30397fdc12c2c7e31c6
#
_cell.length_a   1.000
_cell.length_b   1.000
_cell.length_c   1.000
_cell.angle_alpha   90.00
_cell.angle_beta   90.00
_cell.angle_gamma   90.00
#
_symmetry.space_group_name_H-M   'P 1'
#
loop_
_entity.id
_entity.type
_entity.pdbx_description
1 polymer ?
#
loop_
_entity_poly.entity_id
_entity_poly.type
_entity_poly.pdbx_seq_one_letter_code
_entity_poly.pdbx_strand_id
1 'polypeptide(L)'
;MFYYLFEYLNNTYELPGAGLFQYISFRSALAVITSLLVSMVFGGRIINLIQRKQIGEEVRKLGLEGEENKKGTPTMGGLIILSAILVPTILFTDLSSIYIQIMILTTIWLGFIGFADDYIKVFKKNKSGLSGRFKILGQIIIGIIVGLVMVFHPDIVIKQKIDNRNITIENQLISESSITSSFEQKAEKTSKTTIPFFKNNEFDYHI
;
A
#
# COMPACT_ATOMS: atom_id res chain seq x y z
N MET A 1 -13.94 0.59 -5.33
CA MET A 1 -15.14 0.89 -6.14
C MET A 1 -15.84 -0.37 -6.60
N PHE A 2 -15.21 -1.24 -7.36
CA PHE A 2 -15.85 -2.48 -7.82
C PHE A 2 -16.29 -3.40 -6.68
N TYR A 3 -15.58 -3.40 -5.56
CA TYR A 3 -15.99 -4.11 -4.36
C TYR A 3 -17.44 -3.77 -3.98
N TYR A 4 -17.75 -2.50 -3.76
CA TYR A 4 -19.10 -2.06 -3.36
C TYR A 4 -20.15 -2.26 -4.46
N LEU A 5 -19.75 -2.06 -5.74
CA LEU A 5 -20.65 -2.26 -6.86
C LEU A 5 -21.10 -3.72 -6.95
N PHE A 6 -20.15 -4.66 -6.89
CA PHE A 6 -20.47 -6.07 -6.99
C PHE A 6 -21.11 -6.63 -5.71
N GLU A 7 -20.81 -6.07 -4.56
CA GLU A 7 -21.54 -6.35 -3.32
C GLU A 7 -23.02 -5.94 -3.43
N TYR A 8 -23.28 -4.73 -3.93
CA TYR A 8 -24.65 -4.26 -4.19
C TYR A 8 -25.37 -5.14 -5.21
N LEU A 9 -24.72 -5.49 -6.32
CA LEU A 9 -25.29 -6.33 -7.37
C LEU A 9 -25.58 -7.75 -6.87
N ASN A 10 -24.71 -8.31 -6.03
CA ASN A 10 -24.92 -9.62 -5.43
C ASN A 10 -26.12 -9.63 -4.47
N ASN A 11 -26.24 -8.58 -3.65
CA ASN A 11 -27.30 -8.49 -2.64
C ASN A 11 -28.67 -8.14 -3.24
N THR A 12 -28.71 -7.43 -4.38
CA THR A 12 -29.96 -6.94 -4.98
C THR A 12 -30.46 -7.86 -6.10
N TYR A 13 -29.55 -8.41 -6.91
CA TYR A 13 -29.91 -9.14 -8.12
C TYR A 13 -29.44 -10.60 -8.14
N GLU A 14 -28.73 -11.06 -7.10
CA GLU A 14 -28.16 -12.42 -7.00
C GLU A 14 -27.41 -12.87 -8.26
N LEU A 15 -26.65 -11.94 -8.88
CA LEU A 15 -25.99 -12.21 -10.14
C LEU A 15 -24.93 -13.31 -9.99
N PRO A 16 -24.95 -14.36 -10.82
CA PRO A 16 -23.98 -15.43 -10.76
C PRO A 16 -22.56 -14.87 -11.03
N GLY A 17 -21.65 -15.09 -10.08
CA GLY A 17 -20.28 -14.60 -10.17
C GLY A 17 -19.99 -13.28 -9.45
N ALA A 18 -21.01 -12.49 -9.07
CA ALA A 18 -20.79 -11.26 -8.30
C ALA A 18 -20.15 -11.54 -6.92
N GLY A 19 -20.48 -12.68 -6.30
CA GLY A 19 -19.90 -13.12 -5.04
C GLY A 19 -18.39 -13.39 -5.10
N LEU A 20 -17.79 -13.56 -6.27
CA LEU A 20 -16.33 -13.73 -6.41
C LEU A 20 -15.55 -12.49 -5.95
N PHE A 21 -16.13 -11.31 -6.06
CA PHE A 21 -15.52 -10.06 -5.60
C PHE A 21 -15.44 -9.94 -4.08
N GLN A 22 -16.10 -10.81 -3.31
CA GLN A 22 -15.95 -10.88 -1.85
C GLN A 22 -14.62 -11.57 -1.46
N TYR A 23 -14.08 -12.44 -2.32
CA TYR A 23 -12.82 -13.14 -2.04
C TYR A 23 -11.61 -12.24 -2.31
N ILE A 24 -10.74 -12.13 -1.28
CA ILE A 24 -9.50 -11.33 -1.37
C ILE A 24 -8.59 -11.84 -2.48
N SER A 25 -8.45 -13.16 -2.63
CA SER A 25 -7.60 -13.78 -3.66
C SER A 25 -8.04 -13.40 -5.07
N PHE A 26 -9.34 -13.36 -5.33
CA PHE A 26 -9.87 -12.96 -6.63
C PHE A 26 -9.60 -11.48 -6.92
N ARG A 27 -9.87 -10.61 -5.96
CA ARG A 27 -9.58 -9.18 -6.07
C ARG A 27 -8.10 -8.89 -6.26
N SER A 28 -7.22 -9.60 -5.55
CA SER A 28 -5.76 -9.43 -5.69
C SER A 28 -5.27 -9.87 -7.08
N ALA A 29 -5.79 -10.97 -7.62
CA ALA A 29 -5.46 -11.42 -8.97
C ALA A 29 -5.88 -10.38 -10.02
N LEU A 30 -7.12 -9.85 -9.92
CA LEU A 30 -7.59 -8.79 -10.81
C LEU A 30 -6.78 -7.50 -10.67
N ALA A 31 -6.36 -7.14 -9.46
CA ALA A 31 -5.53 -5.97 -9.22
C ALA A 31 -4.16 -6.11 -9.91
N VAL A 32 -3.53 -7.29 -9.86
CA VAL A 32 -2.26 -7.57 -10.57
C VAL A 32 -2.44 -7.44 -12.08
N ILE A 33 -3.46 -8.08 -12.64
CA ILE A 33 -3.76 -7.99 -14.09
C ILE A 33 -3.99 -6.54 -14.50
N THR A 34 -4.81 -5.81 -13.74
CA THR A 34 -5.13 -4.40 -14.03
C THR A 34 -3.89 -3.52 -13.91
N SER A 35 -3.03 -3.75 -12.92
CA SER A 35 -1.75 -3.03 -12.77
C SER A 35 -0.86 -3.20 -13.99
N LEU A 36 -0.72 -4.43 -14.50
CA LEU A 36 0.03 -4.72 -15.71
C LEU A 36 -0.57 -4.02 -16.93
N LEU A 37 -1.91 -4.09 -17.11
CA LEU A 37 -2.59 -3.42 -18.19
C LEU A 37 -2.43 -1.89 -18.14
N VAL A 38 -2.58 -1.29 -16.97
CA VAL A 38 -2.36 0.14 -16.75
C VAL A 38 -0.92 0.52 -17.13
N SER A 39 0.06 -0.24 -16.66
CA SER A 39 1.47 0.01 -17.00
C SER A 39 1.74 -0.10 -18.50
N MET A 40 1.19 -1.11 -19.18
CA MET A 40 1.39 -1.30 -20.61
C MET A 40 0.69 -0.23 -21.46
N VAL A 41 -0.57 0.06 -21.17
CA VAL A 41 -1.40 0.98 -21.98
C VAL A 41 -0.99 2.44 -21.74
N PHE A 42 -0.81 2.82 -20.47
CA PHE A 42 -0.50 4.21 -20.12
C PHE A 42 1.00 4.49 -20.12
N GLY A 43 1.87 3.47 -19.89
CA GLY A 43 3.30 3.64 -19.84
C GLY A 43 3.86 4.32 -21.08
N GLY A 44 3.57 3.82 -22.27
CA GLY A 44 4.03 4.40 -23.52
C GLY A 44 3.50 5.83 -23.74
N ARG A 45 2.24 6.09 -23.39
CA ARG A 45 1.65 7.43 -23.54
C ARG A 45 2.30 8.44 -22.58
N ILE A 46 2.52 8.05 -21.32
CA ILE A 46 3.17 8.89 -20.31
C ILE A 46 4.63 9.15 -20.71
N ILE A 47 5.36 8.12 -21.15
CA ILE A 47 6.74 8.27 -21.64
C ILE A 47 6.80 9.28 -22.78
N ASN A 48 5.96 9.12 -23.81
CA ASN A 48 5.92 10.03 -24.96
C ASN A 48 5.54 11.46 -24.55
N LEU A 49 4.61 11.63 -23.60
CA LEU A 49 4.21 12.93 -23.10
C LEU A 49 5.38 13.62 -22.36
N ILE A 50 6.08 12.86 -21.52
CA ILE A 50 7.23 13.34 -20.75
C ILE A 50 8.38 13.70 -21.70
N GLN A 51 8.71 12.82 -22.65
CA GLN A 51 9.77 13.08 -23.64
C GLN A 51 9.52 14.36 -24.43
N ARG A 52 8.27 14.61 -24.85
CA ARG A 52 7.91 15.85 -25.55
C ARG A 52 8.11 17.10 -24.71
N LYS A 53 7.95 17.00 -23.40
CA LYS A 53 8.12 18.13 -22.45
C LYS A 53 9.54 18.27 -21.89
N GLN A 54 10.35 17.22 -21.97
CA GLN A 54 11.72 17.17 -21.46
C GLN A 54 12.77 17.56 -22.52
N ILE A 55 12.42 18.40 -23.49
CA ILE A 55 13.32 18.83 -24.55
C ILE A 55 14.59 19.44 -23.91
N GLY A 56 15.71 18.72 -24.00
CA GLY A 56 17.03 19.21 -23.64
C GLY A 56 17.55 18.80 -22.26
N GLU A 57 17.10 17.70 -21.67
CA GLU A 57 17.75 17.16 -20.48
C GLU A 57 19.16 16.66 -20.83
N GLU A 58 20.18 17.37 -20.36
CA GLU A 58 21.58 16.95 -20.49
C GLU A 58 21.90 15.87 -19.45
N VAL A 59 22.35 14.72 -19.93
CA VAL A 59 22.90 13.66 -19.07
C VAL A 59 24.10 14.24 -18.29
N ARG A 60 24.17 13.94 -16.99
CA ARG A 60 25.34 14.29 -16.19
C ARG A 60 26.57 13.61 -16.79
N LYS A 61 27.56 14.40 -17.19
CA LYS A 61 28.86 13.87 -17.61
C LYS A 61 29.64 13.41 -16.36
N LEU A 62 29.51 12.17 -15.98
CA LEU A 62 30.24 11.58 -14.86
C LEU A 62 31.48 10.83 -15.32
N GLY A 63 31.75 10.77 -16.65
CA GLY A 63 32.91 10.11 -17.22
C GLY A 63 32.81 8.57 -17.22
N LEU A 64 31.60 8.02 -17.05
CA LEU A 64 31.38 6.58 -17.03
C LEU A 64 31.05 6.04 -18.43
N GLU A 65 31.62 4.91 -18.82
CA GLU A 65 31.28 4.22 -20.07
C GLU A 65 29.79 3.89 -20.12
N GLY A 66 29.11 4.26 -21.20
CA GLY A 66 27.67 4.02 -21.40
C GLY A 66 26.74 5.18 -21.06
N GLU A 67 27.23 6.35 -20.64
CA GLU A 67 26.41 7.55 -20.41
C GLU A 67 25.70 8.02 -21.67
N GLU A 68 26.32 7.85 -22.84
CA GLU A 68 25.72 8.24 -24.11
C GLU A 68 24.47 7.44 -24.48
N ASN A 69 24.40 6.17 -24.05
CA ASN A 69 23.25 5.31 -24.28
C ASN A 69 22.02 5.71 -23.44
N LYS A 70 22.20 6.55 -22.43
CA LYS A 70 21.12 7.07 -21.57
C LYS A 70 20.55 8.42 -22.05
N LYS A 71 21.11 8.99 -23.11
CA LYS A 71 20.54 10.19 -23.73
C LYS A 71 19.13 9.87 -24.26
N GLY A 72 18.13 10.59 -23.79
CA GLY A 72 16.73 10.40 -24.20
C GLY A 72 15.91 9.46 -23.33
N THR A 73 16.50 8.88 -22.26
CA THR A 73 15.70 8.13 -21.27
C THR A 73 14.92 9.16 -20.43
N PRO A 74 13.58 9.13 -20.45
CA PRO A 74 12.80 10.09 -19.68
C PRO A 74 12.96 9.84 -18.19
N THR A 75 13.15 10.90 -17.42
CA THR A 75 12.96 10.90 -15.97
C THR A 75 11.45 10.92 -15.65
N MET A 76 11.04 10.85 -14.41
CA MET A 76 9.62 10.83 -13.98
C MET A 76 8.86 9.53 -14.25
N GLY A 77 9.56 8.39 -14.43
CA GLY A 77 8.93 7.07 -14.55
C GLY A 77 8.08 6.68 -13.33
N GLY A 78 8.31 7.32 -12.19
CA GLY A 78 7.51 7.15 -10.97
C GLY A 78 6.02 7.40 -11.15
N LEU A 79 5.60 8.25 -12.10
CA LEU A 79 4.17 8.47 -12.40
C LEU A 79 3.49 7.20 -12.95
N ILE A 80 4.21 6.41 -13.74
CA ILE A 80 3.68 5.15 -14.28
C ILE A 80 3.48 4.16 -13.15
N ILE A 81 4.47 4.05 -12.25
CA ILE A 81 4.43 3.16 -11.09
C ILE A 81 3.29 3.57 -10.15
N LEU A 82 3.16 4.86 -9.83
CA LEU A 82 2.07 5.38 -9.00
C LEU A 82 0.70 5.08 -9.59
N SER A 83 0.53 5.29 -10.89
CA SER A 83 -0.73 4.99 -11.58
C SER A 83 -1.04 3.48 -11.56
N ALA A 84 -0.03 2.64 -11.78
CA ALA A 84 -0.16 1.19 -11.78
C ALA A 84 -0.49 0.62 -10.39
N ILE A 85 -0.14 1.32 -9.31
CA ILE A 85 -0.50 0.94 -7.95
C ILE A 85 -1.85 1.53 -7.54
N LEU A 86 -2.07 2.84 -7.71
CA LEU A 86 -3.23 3.53 -7.20
C LEU A 86 -4.53 3.13 -7.92
N VAL A 87 -4.49 2.97 -9.26
CA VAL A 87 -5.70 2.64 -10.03
C VAL A 87 -6.30 1.30 -9.59
N PRO A 88 -5.58 0.17 -9.59
CA PRO A 88 -6.17 -1.09 -9.15
C PRO A 88 -6.50 -1.09 -7.65
N THR A 89 -5.72 -0.39 -6.82
CA THR A 89 -6.04 -0.27 -5.39
C THR A 89 -7.40 0.39 -5.18
N ILE A 90 -7.67 1.53 -5.82
CA ILE A 90 -8.96 2.22 -5.72
C ILE A 90 -10.12 1.38 -6.29
N LEU A 91 -9.87 0.60 -7.35
CA LEU A 91 -10.90 -0.20 -8.00
C LEU A 91 -11.31 -1.44 -7.19
N PHE A 92 -10.33 -2.18 -6.64
CA PHE A 92 -10.56 -3.53 -6.10
C PHE A 92 -10.50 -3.64 -4.59
N THR A 93 -10.01 -2.61 -3.86
CA THR A 93 -9.94 -2.68 -2.40
C THR A 93 -11.19 -2.13 -1.73
N ASP A 94 -11.36 -2.52 -0.49
CA ASP A 94 -12.34 -1.95 0.42
C ASP A 94 -11.79 -0.63 0.98
N LEU A 95 -12.30 0.49 0.44
CA LEU A 95 -11.88 1.83 0.83
C LEU A 95 -12.36 2.25 2.22
N SER A 96 -13.28 1.50 2.84
CA SER A 96 -13.71 1.76 4.22
C SER A 96 -12.65 1.34 5.24
N SER A 97 -11.73 0.45 4.84
CA SER A 97 -10.65 0.00 5.71
C SER A 97 -9.65 1.12 5.96
N ILE A 98 -9.43 1.46 7.24
CA ILE A 98 -8.45 2.48 7.65
C ILE A 98 -7.03 2.15 7.16
N TYR A 99 -6.66 0.87 7.11
CA TYR A 99 -5.36 0.44 6.61
C TYR A 99 -5.15 0.82 5.14
N ILE A 100 -6.17 0.62 4.31
CA ILE A 100 -6.14 0.99 2.89
C ILE A 100 -6.07 2.50 2.72
N GLN A 101 -6.84 3.25 3.52
CA GLN A 101 -6.82 4.72 3.49
C GLN A 101 -5.42 5.27 3.84
N ILE A 102 -4.77 4.74 4.88
CA ILE A 102 -3.41 5.12 5.27
C ILE A 102 -2.41 4.78 4.16
N MET A 103 -2.51 3.60 3.57
CA MET A 103 -1.62 3.19 2.48
C MET A 103 -1.76 4.09 1.24
N ILE A 104 -2.99 4.41 0.85
CA ILE A 104 -3.26 5.33 -0.27
C ILE A 104 -2.72 6.72 0.04
N LEU A 105 -3.03 7.26 1.23
CA LEU A 105 -2.55 8.57 1.67
C LEU A 105 -1.02 8.65 1.63
N THR A 106 -0.35 7.65 2.21
CA THR A 106 1.12 7.59 2.24
C THR A 106 1.71 7.50 0.84
N THR A 107 1.12 6.66 -0.02
CA THR A 107 1.57 6.50 -1.41
C THR A 107 1.43 7.79 -2.20
N ILE A 108 0.30 8.49 -2.09
CA ILE A 108 0.07 9.77 -2.75
C ILE A 108 1.03 10.84 -2.22
N TRP A 109 1.20 10.93 -0.89
CA TRP A 109 2.07 11.92 -0.26
C TRP A 109 3.53 11.77 -0.69
N LEU A 110 4.07 10.56 -0.57
CA LEU A 110 5.45 10.28 -0.98
C LEU A 110 5.63 10.39 -2.50
N GLY A 111 4.62 9.98 -3.25
CA GLY A 111 4.57 10.16 -4.71
C GLY A 111 4.60 11.62 -5.11
N PHE A 112 3.89 12.50 -4.39
CA PHE A 112 3.91 13.94 -4.62
C PHE A 112 5.29 14.56 -4.35
N ILE A 113 5.98 14.13 -3.27
CA ILE A 113 7.34 14.58 -2.97
C ILE A 113 8.30 14.15 -4.08
N GLY A 114 8.20 12.89 -4.54
CA GLY A 114 9.00 12.38 -5.64
C GLY A 114 8.73 13.11 -6.96
N PHE A 115 7.46 13.37 -7.25
CA PHE A 115 7.07 14.15 -8.42
C PHE A 115 7.59 15.58 -8.37
N ALA A 116 7.52 16.26 -7.21
CA ALA A 116 8.05 17.60 -7.03
C ALA A 116 9.57 17.65 -7.24
N ASP A 117 10.30 16.63 -6.75
CA ASP A 117 11.74 16.50 -6.97
C ASP A 117 12.07 16.40 -8.45
N ASP A 118 11.41 15.52 -9.16
CA ASP A 118 11.61 15.31 -10.60
C ASP A 118 11.17 16.54 -11.42
N TYR A 119 10.05 17.17 -11.03
CA TYR A 119 9.58 18.40 -11.66
C TYR A 119 10.62 19.53 -11.59
N ILE A 120 11.24 19.73 -10.41
CA ILE A 120 12.27 20.76 -10.24
C ILE A 120 13.49 20.44 -11.11
N LYS A 121 13.90 19.18 -11.18
CA LYS A 121 15.04 18.75 -12.01
C LYS A 121 14.80 19.01 -13.50
N VAL A 122 13.61 18.67 -13.99
CA VAL A 122 13.28 18.71 -15.41
C VAL A 122 12.92 20.13 -15.85
N PHE A 123 11.91 20.74 -15.20
CA PHE A 123 11.35 22.00 -15.68
C PHE A 123 12.13 23.23 -15.20
N LYS A 124 12.69 23.19 -13.98
CA LYS A 124 13.54 24.29 -13.49
C LYS A 124 15.01 24.11 -13.82
N LYS A 125 15.37 23.02 -14.54
CA LYS A 125 16.75 22.69 -14.92
C LYS A 125 17.73 22.69 -13.74
N ASN A 126 17.22 22.46 -12.54
CA ASN A 126 18.01 22.39 -11.32
C ASN A 126 18.40 20.92 -11.05
N LYS A 127 19.63 20.55 -11.39
CA LYS A 127 20.15 19.17 -11.26
C LYS A 127 20.15 18.63 -9.83
N SER A 128 20.10 19.49 -8.81
CA SER A 128 20.02 19.07 -7.40
C SER A 128 18.61 18.62 -6.97
N GLY A 129 17.58 19.04 -7.73
CA GLY A 129 16.19 18.74 -7.41
C GLY A 129 15.71 19.42 -6.12
N LEU A 130 14.78 18.76 -5.42
CA LEU A 130 14.30 19.22 -4.12
C LEU A 130 15.39 19.04 -3.06
N SER A 131 15.62 20.06 -2.23
CA SER A 131 16.62 19.99 -1.16
C SER A 131 16.33 18.78 -0.22
N GLY A 132 17.39 18.08 0.19
CA GLY A 132 17.28 16.89 1.05
C GLY A 132 16.51 17.14 2.35
N ARG A 133 16.63 18.37 2.91
CA ARG A 133 15.89 18.76 4.12
C ARG A 133 14.38 18.71 3.93
N PHE A 134 13.87 19.17 2.78
CA PHE A 134 12.43 19.11 2.48
C PHE A 134 11.93 17.67 2.26
N LYS A 135 12.77 16.80 1.67
CA LYS A 135 12.44 15.37 1.52
C LYS A 135 12.30 14.70 2.88
N ILE A 136 13.28 14.90 3.76
CA ILE A 136 13.27 14.35 5.11
C ILE A 136 12.10 14.89 5.92
N LEU A 137 11.84 16.20 5.85
CA LEU A 137 10.71 16.82 6.55
C LEU A 137 9.37 16.23 6.09
N GLY A 138 9.19 16.06 4.78
CA GLY A 138 7.97 15.42 4.25
C GLY A 138 7.80 13.96 4.68
N GLN A 139 8.90 13.21 4.81
CA GLN A 139 8.88 11.84 5.32
C GLN A 139 8.54 11.79 6.82
N ILE A 140 9.10 12.71 7.61
CA ILE A 140 8.80 12.82 9.04
C ILE A 140 7.32 13.16 9.26
N ILE A 141 6.79 14.15 8.52
CA ILE A 141 5.38 14.54 8.63
C ILE A 141 4.45 13.35 8.38
N ILE A 142 4.63 12.62 7.27
CA ILE A 142 3.75 11.47 6.99
C ILE A 142 3.95 10.35 8.00
N GLY A 143 5.17 10.14 8.49
CA GLY A 143 5.44 9.16 9.55
C GLY A 143 4.70 9.48 10.85
N ILE A 144 4.69 10.76 11.26
CA ILE A 144 3.93 11.22 12.43
C ILE A 144 2.42 11.03 12.22
N ILE A 145 1.89 11.42 11.05
CA ILE A 145 0.45 11.25 10.74
C ILE A 145 0.07 9.77 10.82
N VAL A 146 0.81 8.90 10.16
CA VAL A 146 0.55 7.44 10.18
C VAL A 146 0.65 6.91 11.62
N GLY A 147 1.69 7.28 12.36
CA GLY A 147 1.87 6.87 13.75
C GLY A 147 0.70 7.30 14.64
N LEU A 148 0.26 8.55 14.53
CA LEU A 148 -0.90 9.06 15.28
C LEU A 148 -2.19 8.30 14.92
N VAL A 149 -2.45 8.07 13.64
CA VAL A 149 -3.63 7.30 13.22
C VAL A 149 -3.56 5.87 13.75
N MET A 150 -2.40 5.22 13.68
CA MET A 150 -2.21 3.86 14.19
C MET A 150 -2.46 3.74 15.70
N VAL A 151 -2.11 4.78 16.49
CA VAL A 151 -2.30 4.77 17.95
C VAL A 151 -3.73 5.13 18.34
N PHE A 152 -4.30 6.16 17.72
CA PHE A 152 -5.58 6.74 18.18
C PHE A 152 -6.81 6.14 17.51
N HIS A 153 -6.68 5.54 16.32
CA HIS A 153 -7.87 5.05 15.60
C HIS A 153 -8.43 3.77 16.28
N PRO A 154 -9.75 3.73 16.56
CA PRO A 154 -10.37 2.61 17.29
C PRO A 154 -10.38 1.30 16.50
N ASP A 155 -10.48 1.37 15.16
CA ASP A 155 -10.60 0.18 14.30
C ASP A 155 -9.26 -0.52 14.06
N ILE A 156 -8.15 0.04 14.58
CA ILE A 156 -6.84 -0.60 14.49
C ILE A 156 -6.68 -1.55 15.67
N VAL A 157 -6.86 -2.84 15.38
CA VAL A 157 -6.78 -3.93 16.34
C VAL A 157 -5.84 -5.03 15.85
N ILE A 158 -5.12 -5.64 16.77
CA ILE A 158 -4.27 -6.80 16.48
C ILE A 158 -5.05 -8.06 16.84
N LYS A 159 -5.17 -8.98 15.88
CA LYS A 159 -5.75 -10.30 16.12
C LYS A 159 -4.71 -11.19 16.77
N GLN A 160 -4.80 -11.41 18.07
CA GLN A 160 -3.95 -12.37 18.77
C GLN A 160 -4.53 -13.78 18.67
N LYS A 161 -3.66 -14.74 18.41
CA LYS A 161 -4.00 -16.16 18.51
C LYS A 161 -4.06 -16.50 20.00
N ILE A 162 -5.25 -16.77 20.53
CA ILE A 162 -5.40 -17.22 21.91
C ILE A 162 -4.76 -18.61 22.00
N ASP A 163 -3.68 -18.73 22.74
CA ASP A 163 -3.08 -20.04 23.05
C ASP A 163 -3.94 -20.70 24.14
N ASN A 164 -4.84 -21.59 23.75
CA ASN A 164 -5.80 -22.23 24.61
C ASN A 164 -5.15 -23.15 25.69
N ARG A 165 -3.84 -23.15 25.84
CA ARG A 165 -3.16 -23.98 26.83
C ARG A 165 -3.50 -23.61 28.29
N ASN A 166 -3.98 -22.41 28.56
CA ASN A 166 -4.30 -21.95 29.90
C ASN A 166 -5.81 -22.05 30.28
N ILE A 167 -6.67 -22.37 29.29
CA ILE A 167 -8.13 -22.47 29.54
C ILE A 167 -8.53 -23.89 30.00
N THR A 168 -7.63 -24.85 29.87
CA THR A 168 -7.94 -26.28 30.13
C THR A 168 -8.11 -26.65 31.60
N ILE A 169 -7.79 -25.75 32.54
CA ILE A 169 -7.87 -26.06 33.99
C ILE A 169 -9.23 -25.66 34.61
N GLU A 170 -9.93 -24.68 34.02
CA GLU A 170 -11.16 -24.16 34.63
C GLU A 170 -12.47 -24.76 34.03
N ASN A 171 -12.40 -25.37 32.86
CA ASN A 171 -13.57 -25.87 32.12
C ASN A 171 -13.71 -27.41 32.08
N GLN A 172 -12.98 -28.18 32.89
CA GLN A 172 -13.12 -29.64 32.95
C GLN A 172 -14.44 -30.13 33.64
N LEU A 173 -15.34 -29.25 34.02
CA LEU A 173 -16.59 -29.61 34.68
C LEU A 173 -17.85 -29.37 33.85
N ILE A 174 -17.78 -28.92 32.62
CA ILE A 174 -18.98 -28.70 31.78
C ILE A 174 -18.83 -29.43 30.44
N SER A 175 -19.41 -30.65 30.43
CA SER A 175 -19.99 -31.38 29.28
C SER A 175 -19.20 -31.56 27.98
N GLU A 176 -18.89 -32.83 27.75
CA GLU A 176 -18.77 -33.46 26.42
C GLU A 176 -19.90 -33.05 25.47
N SER A 177 -19.67 -32.08 24.63
CA SER A 177 -20.35 -31.97 23.34
C SER A 177 -19.66 -30.93 22.45
N SER A 178 -19.24 -31.42 21.28
CA SER A 178 -18.77 -30.68 20.11
C SER A 178 -17.37 -30.04 20.22
N ILE A 179 -16.36 -30.85 19.85
CA ILE A 179 -15.05 -30.37 19.37
C ILE A 179 -15.28 -29.73 18.00
N THR A 180 -15.71 -28.49 17.98
CA THR A 180 -15.48 -27.59 16.86
C THR A 180 -14.36 -26.67 17.31
N SER A 181 -13.17 -26.88 16.75
CA SER A 181 -12.01 -25.98 16.91
C SER A 181 -12.33 -24.62 16.25
N SER A 182 -13.18 -23.84 16.88
CA SER A 182 -13.37 -22.44 16.57
C SER A 182 -12.13 -21.72 17.11
N PHE A 183 -11.21 -21.38 16.21
CA PHE A 183 -10.15 -20.41 16.49
C PHE A 183 -10.81 -19.05 16.69
N GLU A 184 -11.27 -18.77 17.88
CA GLU A 184 -11.83 -17.49 18.24
C GLU A 184 -10.68 -16.48 18.32
N GLN A 185 -10.52 -15.72 17.24
CA GLN A 185 -9.57 -14.63 17.17
C GLN A 185 -10.20 -13.42 17.88
N LYS A 186 -9.87 -13.21 19.14
CA LYS A 186 -10.26 -11.99 19.85
C LYS A 186 -9.46 -10.82 19.31
N ALA A 187 -10.14 -9.86 18.70
CA ALA A 187 -9.52 -8.61 18.28
C ALA A 187 -9.33 -7.73 19.53
N GLU A 188 -8.09 -7.46 19.91
CA GLU A 188 -7.75 -6.66 21.09
C GLU A 188 -6.78 -5.56 20.69
N LYS A 189 -6.99 -4.36 21.26
CA LYS A 189 -6.08 -3.23 21.07
C LYS A 189 -4.88 -3.45 21.98
N THR A 190 -3.75 -3.85 21.44
CA THR A 190 -2.53 -4.08 22.22
C THR A 190 -1.39 -3.25 21.66
N SER A 191 -0.48 -2.84 22.55
CA SER A 191 0.77 -2.15 22.20
C SER A 191 1.92 -3.11 21.85
N LYS A 192 1.61 -4.39 21.62
CA LYS A 192 2.60 -5.42 21.32
C LYS A 192 2.88 -5.51 19.81
N THR A 193 4.16 -5.56 19.47
CA THR A 193 4.65 -5.77 18.10
C THR A 193 5.49 -7.04 18.05
N THR A 194 5.38 -7.81 16.95
CA THR A 194 6.24 -8.97 16.72
C THR A 194 7.51 -8.56 15.97
N ILE A 195 8.68 -8.95 16.47
CA ILE A 195 9.95 -8.76 15.77
C ILE A 195 10.18 -10.00 14.89
N PRO A 196 10.21 -9.90 13.56
CA PRO A 196 10.42 -11.05 12.70
C PRO A 196 11.77 -11.73 12.98
N PHE A 197 11.85 -13.04 12.77
CA PHE A 197 13.03 -13.90 12.91
C PHE A 197 13.41 -14.34 14.33
N PHE A 198 12.76 -13.87 15.38
CA PHE A 198 13.00 -14.35 16.74
C PHE A 198 11.81 -15.16 17.27
N LYS A 199 12.08 -16.26 17.97
CA LYS A 199 11.03 -17.05 18.62
C LYS A 199 10.62 -16.36 19.93
N ASN A 200 9.31 -16.17 20.18
CA ASN A 200 8.74 -15.44 21.32
C ASN A 200 9.12 -13.93 21.34
N ASN A 201 9.00 -13.29 20.24
CA ASN A 201 9.51 -11.96 19.91
C ASN A 201 8.45 -10.86 20.03
N GLU A 202 7.61 -10.91 21.03
CA GLU A 202 6.68 -9.84 21.33
C GLU A 202 7.41 -8.72 22.06
N PHE A 203 7.34 -7.51 21.53
CA PHE A 203 7.82 -6.31 22.20
C PHE A 203 6.62 -5.44 22.55
N ASP A 204 6.45 -5.16 23.84
CA ASP A 204 5.36 -4.35 24.37
C ASP A 204 5.86 -2.90 24.56
N TYR A 205 5.18 -1.94 23.93
CA TYR A 205 5.48 -0.51 24.05
C TYR A 205 4.69 0.17 25.18
N HIS A 206 4.00 -0.61 26.02
CA HIS A 206 3.25 -0.05 27.12
C HIS A 206 4.25 0.49 28.17
N ILE A 207 4.34 1.81 28.26
CA ILE A 207 5.06 2.54 29.29
C ILE A 207 4.07 2.90 30.38
#